data_8083b0e95ae414b2dfa9a943e52545c5
#
_entry.id   8083b0e95ae414b2dfa9a943e52545c5
#
_cell.length_a   1.000
_cell.length_b   1.000
_cell.length_c   1.000
_cell.angle_alpha   90.00
_cell.angle_beta   90.00
_cell.angle_gamma   90.00
#
_symmetry.space_group_name_H-M   'P 1'
#
loop_
_entity.id
_entity.type
_entity.pdbx_description
1 polymer ?
#
loop_
_entity_poly.entity_id
_entity_poly.type
_entity_poly.pdbx_seq_one_letter_code
_entity_poly.pdbx_strand_id
1 'polypeptide(L)'
;ARRPERSLIVLLPASDLRVVFREDSEFAVSVIHELAGCYRAMVRHAKGLKLRTSRERIASYLLRQSRLAGGVAGYMLPVEKRLLASYLGMTPENLSRALKGLEADGVRIDGLRVIITDAARLAAIARPDELIDGPEPDETGLGTALPPVTRLGGAAG
;
A
#
# COMPACT_ATOMS: atom_id res chain seq x y z
N ALA A 1 -6.49 -20.28 7.11
CA ALA A 1 -7.70 -19.46 7.04
C ALA A 1 -7.60 -18.37 8.08
N ARG A 2 -7.45 -17.11 7.65
CA ARG A 2 -7.47 -15.96 8.57
C ARG A 2 -8.92 -15.80 9.04
N ARG A 3 -9.16 -15.85 10.34
CA ARG A 3 -10.46 -15.52 10.90
C ARG A 3 -10.80 -14.07 10.53
N PRO A 4 -12.02 -13.75 10.11
CA PRO A 4 -12.42 -12.36 9.93
C PRO A 4 -12.28 -11.65 11.28
N GLU A 5 -11.51 -10.55 11.31
CA GLU A 5 -11.42 -9.71 12.49
C GLU A 5 -12.79 -9.12 12.77
N ARG A 6 -13.21 -9.14 14.05
CA ARG A 6 -14.45 -8.48 14.47
C ARG A 6 -14.24 -6.98 14.29
N SER A 7 -15.00 -6.39 13.39
CA SER A 7 -14.97 -4.95 13.14
C SER A 7 -16.23 -4.30 13.73
N LEU A 8 -16.06 -3.17 14.40
CA LEU A 8 -17.17 -2.30 14.79
C LEU A 8 -17.47 -1.38 13.61
N ILE A 9 -18.70 -1.42 13.13
CA ILE A 9 -19.17 -0.55 12.05
C ILE A 9 -20.17 0.43 12.65
N VAL A 10 -19.93 1.72 12.45
CA VAL A 10 -20.85 2.79 12.81
C VAL A 10 -21.56 3.27 11.54
N LEU A 11 -22.87 3.20 11.53
CA LEU A 11 -23.71 3.69 10.46
C LEU A 11 -24.27 5.05 10.86
N LEU A 12 -23.97 6.07 10.05
CA LEU A 12 -24.47 7.43 10.24
C LEU A 12 -25.55 7.72 9.18
N PRO A 13 -26.78 8.09 9.57
CA PRO A 13 -27.78 8.53 8.62
C PRO A 13 -27.32 9.79 7.87
N ALA A 14 -27.60 9.88 6.57
CA ALA A 14 -27.19 11.05 5.78
C ALA A 14 -27.86 12.35 6.23
N SER A 15 -29.06 12.27 6.84
CA SER A 15 -29.74 13.41 7.47
C SER A 15 -28.90 14.00 8.60
N ASP A 16 -28.39 13.17 9.48
CA ASP A 16 -27.63 13.57 10.67
C ASP A 16 -26.27 14.15 10.28
N LEU A 17 -25.66 13.57 9.24
CA LEU A 17 -24.40 14.10 8.68
C LEU A 17 -24.55 15.54 8.20
N ARG A 18 -25.70 15.90 7.59
CA ARG A 18 -25.98 17.27 7.14
C ARG A 18 -26.09 18.26 8.30
N VAL A 19 -26.63 17.84 9.41
CA VAL A 19 -26.71 18.65 10.63
C VAL A 19 -25.32 18.87 11.19
N VAL A 20 -24.53 17.81 11.38
CA VAL A 20 -23.16 17.88 11.90
C VAL A 20 -22.29 18.77 11.01
N PHE A 21 -22.37 18.69 9.70
CA PHE A 21 -21.59 19.54 8.79
C PHE A 21 -21.93 21.02 8.87
N ARG A 22 -23.14 21.38 9.33
CA ARG A 22 -23.53 22.79 9.53
C ARG A 22 -23.07 23.31 10.89
N GLU A 23 -23.03 22.45 11.89
CA GLU A 23 -22.73 22.82 13.28
C GLU A 23 -21.24 22.71 13.60
N ASP A 24 -20.52 21.79 12.93
CA ASP A 24 -19.10 21.52 13.12
C ASP A 24 -18.35 21.63 11.79
N SER A 25 -17.82 22.83 11.54
CA SER A 25 -17.03 23.09 10.33
C SER A 25 -15.67 22.38 10.33
N GLU A 26 -15.07 22.10 11.49
CA GLU A 26 -13.79 21.39 11.60
C GLU A 26 -13.98 19.92 11.21
N PHE A 27 -15.06 19.32 11.65
CA PHE A 27 -15.42 17.98 11.21
C PHE A 27 -15.66 17.92 9.70
N ALA A 28 -16.39 18.89 9.12
CA ALA A 28 -16.62 18.96 7.68
C ALA A 28 -15.31 19.08 6.88
N VAL A 29 -14.38 19.93 7.34
CA VAL A 29 -13.05 20.09 6.73
C VAL A 29 -12.24 18.78 6.83
N SER A 30 -12.28 18.10 7.98
CA SER A 30 -11.59 16.82 8.17
C SER A 30 -12.08 15.75 7.19
N VAL A 31 -13.40 15.67 6.99
CA VAL A 31 -14.00 14.72 6.01
C VAL A 31 -13.60 15.08 4.58
N ILE A 32 -13.55 16.38 4.23
CA ILE A 32 -13.09 16.82 2.91
C ILE A 32 -11.62 16.44 2.68
N HIS A 33 -10.75 16.64 3.67
CA HIS A 33 -9.34 16.24 3.59
C HIS A 33 -9.19 14.74 3.39
N GLU A 34 -9.94 13.93 4.12
CA GLU A 34 -9.93 12.47 3.98
C GLU A 34 -10.39 12.03 2.59
N LEU A 35 -11.52 12.56 2.11
CA LEU A 35 -12.02 12.26 0.76
C LEU A 35 -11.04 12.70 -0.33
N ALA A 36 -10.42 13.86 -0.18
CA ALA A 36 -9.40 14.34 -1.10
C ALA A 36 -8.16 13.45 -1.09
N GLY A 37 -7.75 12.93 0.07
CA GLY A 37 -6.69 11.94 0.24
C GLY A 37 -7.01 10.63 -0.51
N CYS A 38 -8.19 10.08 -0.25
CA CYS A 38 -8.68 8.87 -0.92
C CYS A 38 -8.73 9.05 -2.46
N TYR A 39 -9.22 10.19 -2.94
CA TYR A 39 -9.26 10.49 -4.37
C TYR A 39 -7.87 10.54 -4.98
N ARG A 40 -6.91 11.25 -4.35
CA ARG A 40 -5.52 11.30 -4.81
C ARG A 40 -4.88 9.93 -4.84
N ALA A 41 -5.08 9.10 -3.80
CA ALA A 41 -4.57 7.74 -3.75
C ALA A 41 -5.12 6.88 -4.91
N MET A 42 -6.42 7.00 -5.20
CA MET A 42 -7.06 6.30 -6.31
C MET A 42 -6.50 6.74 -7.67
N VAL A 43 -6.30 8.04 -7.89
CA VAL A 43 -5.72 8.58 -9.14
C VAL A 43 -4.28 8.09 -9.31
N ARG A 44 -3.45 8.11 -8.26
CA ARG A 44 -2.09 7.57 -8.30
C ARG A 44 -2.07 6.08 -8.61
N HIS A 45 -2.94 5.32 -7.98
CA HIS A 45 -3.08 3.89 -8.25
C HIS A 45 -3.45 3.64 -9.71
N ALA A 46 -4.44 4.35 -10.24
CA ALA A 46 -4.86 4.23 -11.63
C ALA A 46 -3.72 4.62 -12.62
N LYS A 47 -2.96 5.68 -12.32
CA LYS A 47 -1.76 6.05 -13.10
C LYS A 47 -0.71 4.93 -13.05
N GLY A 48 -0.45 4.38 -11.89
CA GLY A 48 0.48 3.26 -11.73
C GLY A 48 0.09 2.05 -12.58
N LEU A 49 -1.20 1.71 -12.63
CA LEU A 49 -1.70 0.61 -13.47
C LEU A 49 -1.53 0.88 -14.97
N LYS A 50 -1.70 2.13 -15.41
CA LYS A 50 -1.65 2.51 -16.83
C LYS A 50 -0.23 2.76 -17.35
N LEU A 51 0.63 3.37 -16.55
CA LEU A 51 1.92 3.90 -16.98
C LEU A 51 3.11 3.00 -16.64
N ARG A 52 2.92 1.97 -15.80
CA ARG A 52 3.98 1.09 -15.34
C ARG A 52 3.81 -0.33 -15.82
N THR A 53 4.92 -0.96 -16.12
CA THR A 53 4.99 -2.41 -16.33
C THR A 53 4.68 -3.17 -15.05
N SER A 54 4.34 -4.44 -15.16
CA SER A 54 4.11 -5.30 -13.98
C SER A 54 5.30 -5.34 -13.03
N ARG A 55 6.52 -5.34 -13.57
CA ARG A 55 7.77 -5.35 -12.80
C ARG A 55 7.98 -4.05 -12.03
N GLU A 56 7.76 -2.90 -12.66
CA GLU A 56 7.83 -1.59 -12.03
C GLU A 56 6.78 -1.43 -10.92
N ARG A 57 5.55 -1.90 -11.16
CA ARG A 57 4.48 -1.86 -10.14
C ARG A 57 4.83 -2.67 -8.89
N ILE A 58 5.37 -3.87 -9.07
CA ILE A 58 5.80 -4.71 -7.95
C ILE A 58 6.97 -4.06 -7.21
N ALA A 59 7.98 -3.57 -7.92
CA ALA A 59 9.14 -2.91 -7.31
C ALA A 59 8.72 -1.68 -6.50
N SER A 60 7.88 -0.80 -7.05
CA SER A 60 7.32 0.36 -6.35
C SER A 60 6.52 -0.05 -5.11
N TYR A 61 5.69 -1.07 -5.22
CA TYR A 61 4.93 -1.58 -4.08
C TYR A 61 5.84 -2.09 -2.97
N LEU A 62 6.85 -2.90 -3.30
CA LEU A 62 7.78 -3.45 -2.30
C LEU A 62 8.57 -2.35 -1.60
N LEU A 63 9.05 -1.33 -2.31
CA LEU A 63 9.74 -0.17 -1.74
C LEU A 63 8.81 0.66 -0.83
N ARG A 64 7.58 0.88 -1.24
CA ARG A 64 6.59 1.59 -0.43
C ARG A 64 6.33 0.84 0.89
N GLN A 65 6.13 -0.48 0.83
CA GLN A 65 5.92 -1.29 2.03
C GLN A 65 7.15 -1.29 2.95
N SER A 66 8.36 -1.34 2.41
CA SER A 66 9.58 -1.20 3.20
C SER A 66 9.64 0.16 3.91
N ARG A 67 9.30 1.26 3.23
CA ARG A 67 9.24 2.61 3.85
C ARG A 67 8.20 2.68 4.97
N LEU A 68 7.00 2.14 4.76
CA LEU A 68 5.93 2.07 5.77
C LEU A 68 6.34 1.23 6.99
N ALA A 69 7.16 0.20 6.76
CA ALA A 69 7.75 -0.59 7.85
C ALA A 69 8.93 0.12 8.56
N GLY A 70 9.25 1.37 8.20
CA GLY A 70 10.35 2.14 8.77
C GLY A 70 11.69 1.95 8.05
N GLY A 71 11.67 1.65 6.75
CA GLY A 71 12.87 1.47 5.93
C GLY A 71 13.64 0.18 6.19
N VAL A 72 13.01 -0.79 6.85
CA VAL A 72 13.65 -2.07 7.17
C VAL A 72 13.84 -2.92 5.92
N ALA A 73 14.97 -3.65 5.88
CA ALA A 73 15.27 -4.56 4.79
C ALA A 73 14.33 -5.78 4.72
N GLY A 74 13.70 -6.17 5.84
CA GLY A 74 12.83 -7.33 5.93
C GLY A 74 11.48 -7.03 6.56
N TYR A 75 10.39 -7.47 5.92
CA TYR A 75 9.03 -7.29 6.42
C TYR A 75 8.10 -8.40 5.94
N MET A 76 6.91 -8.46 6.52
CA MET A 76 5.85 -9.38 6.07
C MET A 76 4.86 -8.65 5.18
N LEU A 77 4.51 -9.24 4.03
CA LEU A 77 3.42 -8.73 3.21
C LEU A 77 2.13 -8.73 4.02
N PRO A 78 1.35 -7.62 3.98
CA PRO A 78 0.13 -7.48 4.78
C PRO A 78 -1.01 -8.36 4.27
N VAL A 79 -0.90 -8.86 3.06
CA VAL A 79 -1.97 -9.58 2.35
C VAL A 79 -1.43 -10.80 1.62
N GLU A 80 -2.31 -11.74 1.36
CA GLU A 80 -2.02 -12.91 0.53
C GLU A 80 -1.67 -12.52 -0.91
N LYS A 81 -0.80 -13.32 -1.56
CA LYS A 81 -0.35 -13.06 -2.93
C LYS A 81 -1.50 -12.90 -3.94
N ARG A 82 -2.62 -13.60 -3.74
CA ARG A 82 -3.79 -13.48 -4.61
C ARG A 82 -4.40 -12.07 -4.54
N LEU A 83 -4.57 -11.53 -3.34
CA LEU A 83 -5.09 -10.17 -3.14
C LEU A 83 -4.10 -9.12 -3.65
N LEU A 84 -2.80 -9.34 -3.41
CA LEU A 84 -1.75 -8.48 -3.95
C LEU A 84 -1.73 -8.47 -5.48
N ALA A 85 -1.89 -9.62 -6.12
CA ALA A 85 -1.97 -9.70 -7.58
C ALA A 85 -3.15 -8.87 -8.11
N SER A 86 -4.33 -9.03 -7.52
CA SER A 86 -5.51 -8.23 -7.87
C SER A 86 -5.27 -6.73 -7.70
N TYR A 87 -4.69 -6.32 -6.57
CA TYR A 87 -4.34 -4.92 -6.31
C TYR A 87 -3.36 -4.37 -7.34
N LEU A 88 -2.37 -5.13 -7.76
CA LEU A 88 -1.38 -4.73 -8.76
C LEU A 88 -1.87 -4.91 -10.22
N GLY A 89 -3.13 -5.28 -10.43
CA GLY A 89 -3.72 -5.45 -11.75
C GLY A 89 -3.06 -6.55 -12.57
N MET A 90 -2.81 -7.71 -11.96
CA MET A 90 -2.20 -8.87 -12.64
C MET A 90 -2.75 -10.18 -12.09
N THR A 91 -2.48 -11.30 -12.79
CA THR A 91 -2.83 -12.63 -12.30
C THR A 91 -1.85 -13.11 -11.22
N PRO A 92 -2.24 -14.04 -10.33
CA PRO A 92 -1.34 -14.62 -9.32
C PRO A 92 -0.11 -15.28 -9.94
N GLU A 93 -0.25 -15.90 -11.12
CA GLU A 93 0.84 -16.56 -11.84
C GLU A 93 1.83 -15.51 -12.36
N ASN A 94 1.34 -14.39 -12.92
CA ASN A 94 2.17 -13.29 -13.37
C ASN A 94 2.90 -12.64 -12.20
N LEU A 95 2.22 -12.44 -11.06
CA LEU A 95 2.85 -11.96 -9.85
C LEU A 95 3.97 -12.89 -9.40
N SER A 96 3.73 -14.18 -9.32
CA SER A 96 4.72 -15.17 -8.88
C SER A 96 5.96 -15.19 -9.79
N ARG A 97 5.76 -15.14 -11.11
CA ARG A 97 6.87 -15.07 -12.09
C ARG A 97 7.66 -13.78 -11.96
N ALA A 98 6.99 -12.66 -11.82
CA ALA A 98 7.63 -11.35 -11.70
C ALA A 98 8.39 -11.20 -10.37
N LEU A 99 7.85 -11.71 -9.26
CA LEU A 99 8.53 -11.76 -7.96
C LEU A 99 9.82 -12.60 -8.05
N LYS A 100 9.75 -13.79 -8.67
CA LYS A 100 10.93 -14.64 -8.92
C LYS A 100 11.96 -13.91 -9.80
N GLY A 101 11.52 -13.16 -10.80
CA GLY A 101 12.40 -12.36 -11.65
C GLY A 101 13.12 -11.23 -10.90
N LEU A 102 12.59 -10.76 -9.76
CA LEU A 102 13.24 -9.74 -8.93
C LEU A 102 14.30 -10.31 -7.97
N GLU A 103 14.42 -11.63 -7.84
CA GLU A 103 15.46 -12.25 -7.01
C GLU A 103 16.87 -11.87 -7.48
N ALA A 104 17.07 -11.79 -8.80
CA ALA A 104 18.32 -11.32 -9.39
C ALA A 104 18.61 -9.84 -9.14
N ASP A 105 17.60 -9.07 -8.70
CA ASP A 105 17.67 -7.64 -8.45
C ASP A 105 17.67 -7.31 -6.95
N GLY A 106 18.03 -8.28 -6.11
CA GLY A 106 18.18 -8.06 -4.69
C GLY A 106 16.87 -8.10 -3.90
N VAL A 107 15.88 -8.87 -4.34
CA VAL A 107 14.67 -9.14 -3.58
C VAL A 107 14.55 -10.63 -3.31
N ARG A 108 14.49 -11.02 -2.06
CA ARG A 108 14.23 -12.42 -1.66
C ARG A 108 12.84 -12.54 -1.07
N ILE A 109 12.06 -13.54 -1.51
CA ILE A 109 10.68 -13.74 -1.07
C ILE A 109 10.47 -15.18 -0.66
N ASP A 110 10.10 -15.36 0.59
CA ASP A 110 9.71 -16.67 1.14
C ASP A 110 8.30 -16.56 1.76
N GLY A 111 7.33 -17.23 1.13
CA GLY A 111 5.93 -17.09 1.50
C GLY A 111 5.43 -15.65 1.42
N LEU A 112 5.15 -15.04 2.58
CA LEU A 112 4.80 -13.63 2.73
C LEU A 112 5.99 -12.77 3.22
N ARG A 113 7.12 -13.39 3.56
CA ARG A 113 8.31 -12.69 4.00
C ARG A 113 9.05 -12.11 2.80
N VAL A 114 9.34 -10.82 2.86
CA VAL A 114 10.12 -10.09 1.84
C VAL A 114 11.40 -9.59 2.48
N ILE A 115 12.53 -9.77 1.81
CA ILE A 115 13.83 -9.21 2.19
C ILE A 115 14.37 -8.47 0.98
N ILE A 116 14.63 -7.18 1.15
CA ILE A 116 15.27 -6.33 0.13
C ILE A 116 16.74 -6.24 0.48
N THR A 117 17.59 -6.88 -0.31
CA THR A 117 19.04 -6.88 -0.12
C THR A 117 19.73 -5.76 -0.88
N ASP A 118 19.09 -5.23 -1.93
CA ASP A 118 19.58 -4.11 -2.73
C ASP A 118 18.43 -3.14 -3.03
N ALA A 119 18.23 -2.18 -2.14
CA ALA A 119 17.17 -1.18 -2.27
C ALA A 119 17.44 -0.20 -3.43
N ALA A 120 18.70 0.09 -3.72
CA ALA A 120 19.07 1.01 -4.81
C ALA A 120 18.75 0.41 -6.17
N ARG A 121 19.07 -0.86 -6.36
CA ARG A 121 18.73 -1.59 -7.59
C ARG A 121 17.23 -1.74 -7.77
N LEU A 122 16.51 -2.02 -6.69
CA LEU A 122 15.05 -2.10 -6.73
C LEU A 122 14.42 -0.74 -7.05
N ALA A 123 14.97 0.37 -6.53
CA ALA A 123 14.53 1.72 -6.86
C ALA A 123 14.77 2.07 -8.34
N ALA A 124 15.90 1.64 -8.92
CA ALA A 124 16.17 1.83 -10.35
C ALA A 124 15.12 1.12 -11.23
N ILE A 125 14.62 -0.05 -10.79
CA ILE A 125 13.53 -0.78 -11.48
C ILE A 125 12.19 -0.08 -11.27
N ALA A 126 11.90 0.36 -10.06
CA ALA A 126 10.64 0.99 -9.71
C ALA A 126 10.40 2.30 -10.48
N ARG A 127 11.48 3.00 -10.87
CA ARG A 127 11.44 4.31 -11.52
C ARG A 127 10.50 5.25 -10.78
N PRO A 128 10.84 5.64 -9.54
CA PRO A 128 9.96 6.47 -8.74
C PRO A 128 9.61 7.76 -9.46
N ASP A 129 8.34 8.13 -9.42
CA ASP A 129 7.77 9.32 -10.02
C ASP A 129 7.01 10.07 -8.92
N GLU A 130 7.35 11.34 -8.69
CA GLU A 130 6.73 12.14 -7.63
C GLU A 130 5.21 12.25 -7.76
N LEU A 131 4.67 12.24 -9.00
CA LEU A 131 3.23 12.29 -9.25
C LEU A 131 2.51 10.98 -8.91
N ILE A 132 3.25 9.87 -8.81
CA ILE A 132 2.71 8.54 -8.52
C ILE A 132 3.12 8.06 -7.13
N ASP A 133 4.37 8.29 -6.71
CA ASP A 133 4.97 7.76 -5.49
C ASP A 133 5.27 8.84 -4.44
N GLY A 134 4.96 10.10 -4.73
CA GLY A 134 5.21 11.21 -3.80
C GLY A 134 4.54 10.98 -2.44
N PRO A 135 5.01 11.65 -1.38
CA PRO A 135 4.46 11.47 -0.04
C PRO A 135 2.95 11.74 -0.02
N GLU A 136 2.22 10.90 0.67
CA GLU A 136 0.84 11.20 1.02
C GLU A 136 0.86 12.37 2.00
N PRO A 137 0.04 13.41 1.83
CA PRO A 137 -0.03 14.53 2.80
C PRO A 137 -0.70 14.08 4.06
N ASP A 138 -0.62 13.07 4.65
CA ASP A 138 -1.02 12.44 5.91
C ASP A 138 -1.22 10.92 5.71
N GLU A 139 -0.24 10.15 6.12
CA GLU A 139 -0.36 8.68 6.16
C GLU A 139 -1.25 8.18 7.31
N THR A 140 -1.92 9.07 8.03
CA THR A 140 -2.78 8.74 9.18
C THR A 140 -4.23 8.45 8.80
N GLY A 141 -4.64 8.69 7.55
CA GLY A 141 -6.00 8.49 7.08
C GLY A 141 -6.28 7.08 6.55
N LEU A 142 -7.51 6.66 6.63
CA LEU A 142 -8.11 5.38 6.22
C LEU A 142 -7.92 4.98 4.74
N GLY A 143 -7.14 5.74 3.98
CA GLY A 143 -7.02 5.66 2.51
C GLY A 143 -6.14 4.56 1.94
N THR A 144 -5.56 3.67 2.72
CA THR A 144 -4.81 2.53 2.19
C THR A 144 -5.72 1.33 2.01
N ALA A 145 -6.00 0.97 0.77
CA ALA A 145 -6.77 -0.23 0.41
C ALA A 145 -6.13 -1.55 0.90
N LEU A 146 -4.94 -1.49 1.50
CA LEU A 146 -4.23 -2.63 2.08
C LEU A 146 -3.78 -2.29 3.52
N PRO A 147 -3.87 -3.27 4.44
CA PRO A 147 -3.45 -3.08 5.83
C PRO A 147 -1.94 -2.79 5.93
N PRO A 148 -1.49 -2.14 7.02
CA PRO A 148 -0.08 -1.85 7.25
C PRO A 148 0.75 -3.13 7.39
N VAL A 149 2.03 -3.05 7.04
CA VAL A 149 2.99 -4.15 7.16
C VAL A 149 3.42 -4.38 8.61
N THR A 150 3.61 -5.64 8.97
CA THR A 150 4.21 -6.00 10.25
C THR A 150 5.73 -6.09 10.11
N ARG A 151 6.46 -5.37 10.96
CA ARG A 151 7.93 -5.49 11.05
C ARG A 151 8.31 -6.90 11.47
N LEU A 152 9.34 -7.44 10.85
CA LEU A 152 10.02 -8.60 11.40
C LEU A 152 10.83 -8.10 12.59
N GLY A 153 10.45 -8.53 13.80
CA GLY A 153 11.23 -8.25 14.99
C GLY A 153 12.68 -8.68 14.75
N GLY A 154 13.62 -7.75 14.95
CA GLY A 154 15.02 -8.10 14.96
C GLY A 154 15.25 -9.13 16.08
N ALA A 155 15.67 -10.33 15.74
CA ALA A 155 16.29 -11.21 16.70
C ALA A 155 17.57 -10.51 17.13
N ALA A 156 17.53 -9.85 18.29
CA ALA A 156 18.73 -9.51 19.00
C ALA A 156 19.35 -10.82 19.43
N GLY A 157 20.48 -11.14 18.90
CA GLY A 157 21.41 -12.17 19.28
C GLY A 157 22.79 -11.55 19.32
#